data_38edf1e09c49359e4cffdfb82a081e6c
#
_entry.id   38edf1e09c49359e4cffdfb82a081e6c
#
_cell.length_a   1.000
_cell.length_b   1.000
_cell.length_c   1.000
_cell.angle_alpha   90.00
_cell.angle_beta   90.00
_cell.angle_gamma   90.00
#
_symmetry.space_group_name_H-M   'P 1'
#
loop_
_entity.id
_entity.type
_entity.pdbx_description
1 polymer ?
#
loop_
_entity_poly.entity_id
_entity_poly.type
_entity_poly.pdbx_seq_one_letter_code
_entity_poly.pdbx_strand_id
1 'polypeptide(L)'
;MSTLRILAASIAIASLAACQRQKLAPADEHTAHMAPGDVAPPAVAQSNQQGDPSLPPSARSTAARLADTPRHAEWVKVAWEPGSKDSIMAWIVYPKTSNAKTPVVVVVHEIFGLSPWIRGVADQVAAEGFIAIAPDLVSKLRGGPSMDTLSADSARKLTTSLPIADRNLGIAAIAKYAMSQPSAAPRYAVIGYCWGGTTTWMHTINGGTNGYSGGVAFYGTPQTAQGALRDSLAKIKMPIMLLSGSKDARIGAAMPGIDSAMKALNKWYFGKNYEGAIHGFLRAQDDPRAPRQTANVNETQADVDAERAANLAATKDGWPRTVEFLKKNLGVK
;
A
#
# COMPACT_ATOMS: atom_id res chain seq x y z
N MET A 1 40.89 -70.90 -30.56
CA MET A 1 41.31 -69.85 -29.59
C MET A 1 40.69 -68.58 -30.12
N SER A 2 39.50 -68.23 -29.58
CA SER A 2 38.69 -67.13 -30.06
C SER A 2 38.85 -65.94 -29.10
N THR A 3 39.30 -64.81 -29.58
CA THR A 3 39.38 -63.56 -28.89
C THR A 3 38.09 -62.80 -29.05
N LEU A 4 37.37 -62.62 -27.93
CA LEU A 4 36.13 -61.84 -27.80
C LEU A 4 36.46 -60.39 -27.70
N ARG A 5 36.08 -59.55 -28.66
CA ARG A 5 36.16 -58.06 -28.55
C ARG A 5 34.87 -57.53 -27.95
N ILE A 6 34.98 -56.91 -26.76
CA ILE A 6 33.90 -56.18 -26.12
C ILE A 6 33.89 -54.78 -26.70
N LEU A 7 32.79 -54.41 -27.38
CA LEU A 7 32.50 -53.04 -27.79
C LEU A 7 31.88 -52.30 -26.64
N ALA A 8 32.55 -51.28 -26.10
CA ALA A 8 31.97 -50.36 -25.16
C ALA A 8 31.17 -49.27 -25.90
N ALA A 9 29.87 -49.29 -25.77
CA ALA A 9 28.99 -48.26 -26.28
C ALA A 9 28.90 -47.11 -25.23
N SER A 10 29.50 -45.98 -25.53
CA SER A 10 29.37 -44.77 -24.73
C SER A 10 28.01 -44.13 -25.00
N ILE A 11 27.12 -44.18 -24.03
CA ILE A 11 25.85 -43.45 -24.05
C ILE A 11 26.14 -42.02 -23.60
N ALA A 12 26.14 -41.09 -24.55
CA ALA A 12 26.14 -39.66 -24.25
C ALA A 12 24.74 -39.23 -23.77
N ILE A 13 24.62 -39.00 -22.47
CA ILE A 13 23.41 -38.38 -21.91
C ILE A 13 23.48 -36.88 -22.22
N ALA A 14 22.74 -36.46 -23.24
CA ALA A 14 22.49 -35.04 -23.49
C ALA A 14 21.52 -34.53 -22.46
N SER A 15 22.03 -33.80 -21.49
CA SER A 15 21.21 -33.02 -20.51
C SER A 15 20.54 -31.88 -21.26
N LEU A 16 19.30 -32.07 -21.69
CA LEU A 16 18.43 -30.96 -22.08
C LEU A 16 18.09 -30.15 -20.81
N ALA A 17 18.83 -29.07 -20.59
CA ALA A 17 18.41 -28.01 -19.67
C ALA A 17 17.15 -27.37 -20.26
N ALA A 18 15.99 -27.86 -19.86
CA ALA A 18 14.73 -27.19 -20.10
C ALA A 18 14.76 -25.88 -19.35
N CYS A 19 15.09 -24.78 -20.04
CA CYS A 19 14.72 -23.45 -19.59
C CYS A 19 13.20 -23.41 -19.44
N GLN A 20 12.70 -23.72 -18.25
CA GLN A 20 11.36 -23.35 -17.89
C GLN A 20 11.32 -21.82 -17.89
N ARG A 21 10.83 -21.27 -19.00
CA ARG A 21 10.32 -19.89 -19.01
C ARG A 21 9.29 -19.82 -17.89
N GLN A 22 9.67 -19.27 -16.74
CA GLN A 22 8.71 -18.83 -15.76
C GLN A 22 7.70 -17.98 -16.54
N LYS A 23 6.46 -18.47 -16.70
CA LYS A 23 5.36 -17.63 -17.12
C LYS A 23 5.33 -16.47 -16.16
N LEU A 24 5.64 -15.27 -16.65
CA LEU A 24 5.38 -14.04 -15.93
C LEU A 24 3.96 -14.15 -15.38
N ALA A 25 3.83 -13.89 -14.08
CA ALA A 25 2.52 -13.77 -13.46
C ALA A 25 1.66 -12.83 -14.33
N PRO A 26 0.35 -13.09 -14.47
CA PRO A 26 -0.53 -12.19 -15.21
C PRO A 26 -0.25 -10.75 -14.76
N ALA A 27 -0.21 -9.82 -15.70
CA ALA A 27 -0.05 -8.39 -15.43
C ALA A 27 -0.95 -8.04 -14.24
N ASP A 28 -0.38 -7.34 -13.26
CA ASP A 28 -1.07 -7.01 -12.01
C ASP A 28 -2.46 -6.46 -12.36
N GLU A 29 -3.52 -7.08 -11.83
CA GLU A 29 -4.91 -6.71 -12.08
C GLU A 29 -5.18 -5.23 -11.82
N HIS A 30 -4.34 -4.58 -11.00
CA HIS A 30 -4.39 -3.14 -10.77
C HIS A 30 -4.13 -2.28 -12.02
N THR A 31 -3.36 -2.76 -12.99
CA THR A 31 -3.11 -2.01 -14.24
C THR A 31 -4.16 -2.24 -15.31
N ALA A 32 -4.82 -3.41 -15.31
CA ALA A 32 -5.82 -3.76 -16.31
C ALA A 32 -7.18 -3.09 -16.05
N HIS A 33 -7.42 -2.59 -14.83
CA HIS A 33 -8.73 -2.11 -14.40
C HIS A 33 -8.76 -0.65 -13.96
N MET A 34 -7.64 0.09 -14.09
CA MET A 34 -7.70 1.54 -13.95
C MET A 34 -8.45 2.10 -15.16
N ALA A 35 -9.61 2.72 -14.92
CA ALA A 35 -10.29 3.45 -15.97
C ALA A 35 -9.31 4.46 -16.61
N PRO A 36 -9.48 4.83 -17.90
CA PRO A 36 -8.63 5.83 -18.55
C PRO A 36 -8.49 7.17 -17.81
N GLY A 37 -9.32 7.42 -16.78
CA GLY A 37 -9.24 8.58 -15.89
C GLY A 37 -8.42 8.37 -14.61
N ASP A 38 -7.97 7.14 -14.32
CA ASP A 38 -7.12 6.81 -13.15
C ASP A 38 -5.62 6.96 -13.47
N VAL A 39 -5.29 7.49 -14.62
CA VAL A 39 -3.94 8.00 -14.93
C VAL A 39 -3.57 8.98 -13.82
N ALA A 40 -2.32 8.96 -13.39
CA ALA A 40 -1.82 9.91 -12.39
C ALA A 40 -2.46 11.26 -12.61
N PRO A 41 -3.10 11.82 -11.61
CA PRO A 41 -3.75 13.10 -11.79
C PRO A 41 -2.70 14.06 -12.37
N PRO A 42 -3.08 14.88 -13.37
CA PRO A 42 -2.21 15.95 -13.82
C PRO A 42 -1.73 16.68 -12.58
N ALA A 43 -0.50 17.17 -12.60
CA ALA A 43 0.11 17.86 -11.47
C ALA A 43 -0.93 18.81 -10.87
N VAL A 44 -1.49 18.40 -9.73
CA VAL A 44 -2.58 19.15 -9.08
C VAL A 44 -1.98 20.47 -8.64
N ALA A 45 -2.54 21.58 -9.10
CA ALA A 45 -2.09 22.90 -8.68
C ALA A 45 -2.11 22.95 -7.14
N GLN A 46 -0.94 23.11 -6.53
CA GLN A 46 -0.81 23.13 -5.09
C GLN A 46 -1.57 24.32 -4.51
N SER A 47 -2.20 24.12 -3.36
CA SER A 47 -2.88 25.17 -2.61
C SER A 47 -2.00 25.60 -1.45
N ASN A 48 -2.02 26.90 -1.12
CA ASN A 48 -1.46 27.38 0.15
C ASN A 48 -2.34 27.03 1.35
N GLN A 49 -3.53 26.46 1.12
CA GLN A 49 -4.42 26.01 2.18
C GLN A 49 -3.99 24.63 2.67
N GLN A 50 -3.91 24.47 3.99
CA GLN A 50 -3.49 23.23 4.63
C GLN A 50 -4.60 22.16 4.73
N GLY A 51 -5.85 22.52 4.39
CA GLY A 51 -7.01 21.67 4.61
C GLY A 51 -7.36 21.49 6.10
N ASP A 52 -8.20 20.49 6.39
CA ASP A 52 -8.60 20.14 7.75
C ASP A 52 -7.42 19.46 8.50
N PRO A 53 -6.91 20.04 9.62
CA PRO A 53 -5.76 19.48 10.33
C PRO A 53 -6.05 18.15 11.04
N SER A 54 -7.30 17.79 11.21
CA SER A 54 -7.71 16.50 11.79
C SER A 54 -7.72 15.35 10.78
N LEU A 55 -7.55 15.66 9.48
CA LEU A 55 -7.53 14.69 8.38
C LEU A 55 -6.14 14.64 7.73
N PRO A 56 -5.78 13.56 7.05
CA PRO A 56 -4.64 13.56 6.15
C PRO A 56 -4.77 14.67 5.10
N PRO A 57 -3.67 15.20 4.56
CA PRO A 57 -3.77 16.20 3.49
C PRO A 57 -4.43 15.62 2.25
N SER A 58 -5.15 16.45 1.50
CA SER A 58 -5.50 16.13 0.11
C SER A 58 -4.26 16.24 -0.79
N ALA A 59 -4.40 15.83 -2.07
CA ALA A 59 -3.31 16.01 -3.04
C ALA A 59 -2.88 17.48 -3.16
N ARG A 60 -3.83 18.43 -3.10
CA ARG A 60 -3.54 19.87 -3.22
C ARG A 60 -2.93 20.49 -1.97
N SER A 61 -3.35 20.06 -0.79
CA SER A 61 -2.91 20.64 0.48
C SER A 61 -1.60 20.06 1.00
N THR A 62 -1.09 18.98 0.37
CA THR A 62 0.06 18.22 0.85
C THR A 62 1.31 19.08 1.00
N ALA A 63 1.65 19.90 0.01
CA ALA A 63 2.88 20.70 0.06
C ALA A 63 2.86 21.71 1.20
N ALA A 64 1.73 22.41 1.39
CA ALA A 64 1.55 23.36 2.50
C ALA A 64 1.62 22.66 3.86
N ARG A 65 0.99 21.46 3.98
CA ARG A 65 1.03 20.66 5.22
C ARG A 65 2.45 20.20 5.58
N LEU A 66 3.22 19.73 4.59
CA LEU A 66 4.59 19.28 4.81
C LEU A 66 5.55 20.43 5.11
N ALA A 67 5.33 21.61 4.51
CA ALA A 67 6.15 22.79 4.78
C ALA A 67 6.00 23.32 6.21
N ASP A 68 4.83 23.11 6.81
CA ASP A 68 4.44 23.71 8.10
C ASP A 68 4.40 22.68 9.25
N THR A 69 4.80 21.44 8.99
CA THR A 69 4.75 20.39 10.02
C THR A 69 5.73 20.69 11.16
N PRO A 70 5.26 20.62 12.43
CA PRO A 70 6.14 20.77 13.58
C PRO A 70 6.86 19.46 13.97
N ARG A 71 6.70 18.38 13.18
CA ARG A 71 7.22 17.06 13.48
C ARG A 71 8.58 16.83 12.83
N HIS A 72 9.46 16.14 13.53
CA HIS A 72 10.71 15.71 12.95
C HIS A 72 10.48 14.59 11.94
N ALA A 73 11.05 14.74 10.74
CA ALA A 73 10.96 13.75 9.69
C ALA A 73 12.25 13.70 8.89
N GLU A 74 12.64 12.50 8.46
CA GLU A 74 13.88 12.29 7.73
C GLU A 74 13.82 11.11 6.77
N TRP A 75 14.69 11.13 5.76
CA TRP A 75 14.95 9.97 4.92
C TRP A 75 15.91 9.03 5.63
N VAL A 76 15.56 7.74 5.65
CA VAL A 76 16.42 6.69 6.17
C VAL A 76 16.68 5.63 5.12
N LYS A 77 17.86 5.04 5.18
CA LYS A 77 18.26 3.91 4.34
C LYS A 77 18.34 2.65 5.19
N VAL A 78 17.51 1.69 4.88
CA VAL A 78 17.37 0.45 5.65
C VAL A 78 17.86 -0.72 4.82
N ALA A 79 18.71 -1.59 5.37
CA ALA A 79 19.10 -2.82 4.70
C ALA A 79 17.87 -3.70 4.45
N TRP A 80 17.75 -4.24 3.22
CA TRP A 80 16.64 -5.12 2.85
C TRP A 80 16.59 -6.39 3.72
N GLU A 81 17.76 -6.94 4.00
CA GLU A 81 17.98 -8.04 4.93
C GLU A 81 19.26 -7.77 5.71
N PRO A 82 19.45 -8.35 6.89
CA PRO A 82 20.68 -8.20 7.66
C PRO A 82 21.91 -8.62 6.83
N GLY A 83 22.87 -7.71 6.70
CA GLY A 83 24.07 -7.93 5.90
C GLY A 83 23.93 -7.77 4.40
N SER A 84 22.72 -7.48 3.88
CA SER A 84 22.49 -7.21 2.47
C SER A 84 23.15 -5.89 2.04
N LYS A 85 23.69 -5.86 0.82
CA LYS A 85 24.09 -4.61 0.12
C LYS A 85 22.85 -3.86 -0.41
N ASP A 86 21.76 -4.58 -0.65
CA ASP A 86 20.51 -3.99 -1.08
C ASP A 86 19.85 -3.24 0.07
N SER A 87 19.27 -2.12 -0.24
CA SER A 87 18.60 -1.25 0.74
C SER A 87 17.33 -0.66 0.19
N ILE A 88 16.46 -0.31 1.11
CA ILE A 88 15.22 0.39 0.84
C ILE A 88 15.28 1.77 1.48
N MET A 89 14.87 2.78 0.73
CA MET A 89 14.69 4.12 1.28
C MET A 89 13.32 4.20 1.96
N ALA A 90 13.24 4.95 3.06
CA ALA A 90 11.98 5.22 3.71
C ALA A 90 11.94 6.63 4.28
N TRP A 91 10.75 7.18 4.40
CA TRP A 91 10.47 8.42 5.09
C TRP A 91 9.92 8.11 6.48
N ILE A 92 10.65 8.46 7.53
CA ILE A 92 10.22 8.28 8.92
C ILE A 92 9.81 9.62 9.52
N VAL A 93 8.72 9.62 10.29
CA VAL A 93 8.17 10.80 10.98
C VAL A 93 7.91 10.43 12.44
N TYR A 94 8.37 11.27 13.33
CA TYR A 94 8.18 11.09 14.77
C TYR A 94 7.07 12.01 15.30
N PRO A 95 6.24 11.54 16.24
CA PRO A 95 5.26 12.41 16.89
C PRO A 95 5.96 13.54 17.67
N LYS A 96 5.31 14.70 17.78
CA LYS A 96 5.87 15.87 18.49
C LYS A 96 6.21 15.56 19.95
N THR A 97 5.40 14.73 20.58
CA THR A 97 5.62 14.25 21.95
C THR A 97 5.65 12.73 21.94
N SER A 98 6.77 12.15 22.31
CA SER A 98 6.94 10.72 22.46
C SER A 98 7.19 10.43 23.93
N ASN A 99 6.16 9.98 24.62
CA ASN A 99 6.32 9.39 25.95
C ASN A 99 6.72 7.94 25.71
N ALA A 100 7.94 7.55 26.07
CA ALA A 100 8.57 6.27 25.88
C ALA A 100 7.67 5.10 25.37
N LYS A 101 8.11 4.39 24.31
CA LYS A 101 7.43 3.21 23.75
C LYS A 101 6.24 3.52 22.81
N THR A 102 6.47 4.40 21.87
CA THR A 102 5.52 4.75 20.81
C THR A 102 5.40 3.62 19.77
N PRO A 103 4.18 3.11 19.47
CA PRO A 103 4.00 2.10 18.43
C PRO A 103 4.28 2.64 17.03
N VAL A 104 4.62 1.71 16.14
CA VAL A 104 4.97 2.00 14.75
C VAL A 104 3.79 1.79 13.81
N VAL A 105 3.64 2.65 12.83
CA VAL A 105 2.73 2.46 11.69
C VAL A 105 3.52 2.55 10.39
N VAL A 106 3.49 1.47 9.62
CA VAL A 106 4.07 1.43 8.27
C VAL A 106 3.02 1.92 7.29
N VAL A 107 3.36 2.95 6.49
CA VAL A 107 2.44 3.59 5.52
C VAL A 107 2.86 3.21 4.10
N VAL A 108 2.12 2.29 3.46
CA VAL A 108 2.48 1.74 2.15
C VAL A 108 1.85 2.55 1.03
N HIS A 109 2.70 3.00 0.10
CA HIS A 109 2.35 3.89 -1.00
C HIS A 109 1.44 3.26 -2.07
N GLU A 110 0.85 4.12 -2.89
CA GLU A 110 0.11 3.78 -4.12
C GLU A 110 1.06 3.27 -5.22
N ILE A 111 0.53 3.01 -6.41
CA ILE A 111 1.31 2.63 -7.60
C ILE A 111 2.31 3.72 -8.07
N PHE A 112 2.24 4.90 -7.50
CA PHE A 112 3.09 6.05 -7.86
C PHE A 112 4.41 6.12 -7.07
N GLY A 113 4.73 5.10 -6.26
CA GLY A 113 5.87 5.14 -5.35
C GLY A 113 5.63 6.04 -4.14
N LEU A 114 6.68 6.33 -3.40
CA LEU A 114 6.62 7.19 -2.21
C LEU A 114 6.47 8.67 -2.62
N SER A 115 5.25 9.04 -2.95
CA SER A 115 4.89 10.40 -3.36
C SER A 115 4.87 11.39 -2.18
N PRO A 116 4.88 12.72 -2.44
CA PRO A 116 4.66 13.73 -1.40
C PRO A 116 3.39 13.48 -0.59
N TRP A 117 2.29 13.06 -1.25
CA TRP A 117 1.04 12.77 -0.56
C TRP A 117 1.18 11.66 0.51
N ILE A 118 1.86 10.58 0.20
CA ILE A 118 2.12 9.50 1.17
C ILE A 118 2.99 9.99 2.34
N ARG A 119 3.97 10.89 2.07
CA ARG A 119 4.75 11.54 3.13
C ARG A 119 3.85 12.41 4.03
N GLY A 120 2.88 13.12 3.44
CA GLY A 120 1.87 13.89 4.17
C GLY A 120 0.94 13.01 4.99
N VAL A 121 0.56 11.84 4.50
CA VAL A 121 -0.20 10.85 5.28
C VAL A 121 0.65 10.31 6.45
N ALA A 122 1.93 10.02 6.24
CA ALA A 122 2.83 9.59 7.32
C ALA A 122 2.96 10.68 8.40
N ASP A 123 3.01 11.95 7.99
CA ASP A 123 3.00 13.08 8.90
C ASP A 123 1.71 13.14 9.72
N GLN A 124 0.54 12.91 9.09
CA GLN A 124 -0.74 12.85 9.82
C GLN A 124 -0.80 11.67 10.78
N VAL A 125 -0.29 10.49 10.39
CA VAL A 125 -0.18 9.33 11.29
C VAL A 125 0.67 9.68 12.52
N ALA A 126 1.76 10.42 12.33
CA ALA A 126 2.59 10.89 13.44
C ALA A 126 1.87 11.95 14.30
N ALA A 127 0.97 12.75 13.72
CA ALA A 127 0.09 13.66 14.47
C ALA A 127 -0.83 12.92 15.43
N GLU A 128 -1.24 11.69 15.08
CA GLU A 128 -2.08 10.82 15.92
C GLU A 128 -1.30 10.11 17.05
N GLY A 129 0.01 10.37 17.16
CA GLY A 129 0.86 9.87 18.24
C GLY A 129 1.61 8.57 17.95
N PHE A 130 1.79 8.20 16.67
CA PHE A 130 2.56 7.03 16.25
C PHE A 130 3.91 7.44 15.66
N ILE A 131 4.90 6.54 15.70
CA ILE A 131 6.05 6.63 14.78
C ILE A 131 5.56 6.14 13.43
N ALA A 132 5.51 7.03 12.43
CA ALA A 132 5.12 6.67 11.08
C ALA A 132 6.34 6.44 10.21
N ILE A 133 6.33 5.36 9.43
CA ILE A 133 7.40 5.10 8.47
C ILE A 133 6.82 4.65 7.13
N ALA A 134 7.16 5.38 6.07
CA ALA A 134 6.69 5.09 4.72
C ALA A 134 7.85 4.53 3.88
N PRO A 135 7.86 3.22 3.58
CA PRO A 135 8.84 2.63 2.69
C PRO A 135 8.66 3.10 1.26
N ASP A 136 9.76 3.37 0.58
CA ASP A 136 9.81 3.49 -0.87
C ASP A 136 10.17 2.12 -1.46
N LEU A 137 9.15 1.27 -1.59
CA LEU A 137 9.32 -0.13 -2.00
C LEU A 137 9.97 -0.29 -3.38
N VAL A 138 9.93 0.74 -4.23
CA VAL A 138 10.56 0.71 -5.56
C VAL A 138 11.98 1.28 -5.56
N SER A 139 12.45 1.83 -4.44
CA SER A 139 13.79 2.43 -4.34
C SER A 139 14.92 1.44 -4.60
N LYS A 140 14.73 0.16 -4.24
CA LYS A 140 15.67 -0.93 -4.56
C LYS A 140 15.88 -1.07 -6.07
N LEU A 141 14.79 -1.04 -6.84
CA LEU A 141 14.82 -1.21 -8.30
C LEU A 141 15.42 0.01 -9.02
N ARG A 142 15.37 1.19 -8.38
CA ARG A 142 15.89 2.44 -8.91
C ARG A 142 17.30 2.77 -8.46
N GLY A 143 17.77 2.14 -7.39
CA GLY A 143 19.01 2.53 -6.74
C GLY A 143 18.94 3.84 -5.94
N GLY A 144 17.73 4.36 -5.65
CA GLY A 144 17.52 5.60 -4.90
C GLY A 144 16.04 5.91 -4.65
N PRO A 145 15.72 6.94 -3.85
CA PRO A 145 14.35 7.28 -3.48
C PRO A 145 13.50 7.71 -4.69
N SER A 146 12.19 7.51 -4.58
CA SER A 146 11.20 8.12 -5.47
C SER A 146 11.18 9.62 -5.22
N MET A 147 11.86 10.36 -6.08
CA MET A 147 11.82 11.82 -6.06
C MET A 147 10.55 12.31 -6.77
N ASP A 148 10.18 13.56 -6.50
CA ASP A 148 9.03 14.21 -7.15
C ASP A 148 9.16 14.26 -8.70
N THR A 149 10.34 13.94 -9.22
CA THR A 149 10.66 13.82 -10.67
C THR A 149 10.35 12.44 -11.25
N LEU A 150 9.97 11.44 -10.44
CA LEU A 150 9.60 10.12 -10.97
C LEU A 150 8.27 10.23 -11.71
N SER A 151 8.29 9.99 -13.02
CA SER A 151 7.05 10.00 -13.79
C SER A 151 6.08 8.91 -13.31
N ALA A 152 4.78 9.18 -13.39
CA ALA A 152 3.76 8.22 -12.99
C ALA A 152 3.86 6.88 -13.72
N ASP A 153 4.19 6.89 -15.02
CA ASP A 153 4.34 5.67 -15.81
C ASP A 153 5.55 4.86 -15.38
N SER A 154 6.67 5.52 -15.06
CA SER A 154 7.85 4.85 -14.54
C SER A 154 7.59 4.26 -13.16
N ALA A 155 6.93 5.01 -12.28
CA ALA A 155 6.54 4.55 -10.96
C ALA A 155 5.63 3.32 -11.04
N ARG A 156 4.61 3.36 -11.91
CA ARG A 156 3.69 2.24 -12.15
C ARG A 156 4.42 0.99 -12.61
N LYS A 157 5.29 1.11 -13.63
CA LYS A 157 6.07 -0.02 -14.14
C LYS A 157 6.91 -0.67 -13.06
N LEU A 158 7.61 0.12 -12.25
CA LEU A 158 8.43 -0.37 -11.15
C LEU A 158 7.57 -1.04 -10.07
N THR A 159 6.48 -0.39 -9.67
CA THR A 159 5.60 -0.86 -8.60
C THR A 159 4.94 -2.19 -8.99
N THR A 160 4.43 -2.31 -10.22
CA THR A 160 3.78 -3.53 -10.70
C THR A 160 4.76 -4.67 -10.95
N SER A 161 6.03 -4.39 -11.20
CA SER A 161 7.06 -5.42 -11.36
C SER A 161 7.56 -6.00 -10.03
N LEU A 162 7.23 -5.40 -8.87
CA LEU A 162 7.73 -5.84 -7.57
C LEU A 162 6.96 -7.07 -7.07
N PRO A 163 7.62 -8.23 -6.89
CA PRO A 163 6.97 -9.45 -6.41
C PRO A 163 6.36 -9.28 -5.01
N ILE A 164 5.28 -10.01 -4.72
CA ILE A 164 4.63 -9.99 -3.41
C ILE A 164 5.61 -10.38 -2.29
N ALA A 165 6.48 -11.34 -2.53
CA ALA A 165 7.50 -11.74 -1.55
C ALA A 165 8.41 -10.57 -1.17
N ASP A 166 8.88 -9.82 -2.17
CA ASP A 166 9.74 -8.64 -1.96
C ASP A 166 8.99 -7.52 -1.23
N ARG A 167 7.70 -7.30 -1.55
CA ARG A 167 6.87 -6.34 -0.81
C ARG A 167 6.81 -6.67 0.68
N ASN A 168 6.58 -7.96 1.00
CA ASN A 168 6.51 -8.43 2.38
C ASN A 168 7.85 -8.31 3.11
N LEU A 169 8.96 -8.67 2.45
CA LEU A 169 10.31 -8.50 3.00
C LEU A 169 10.61 -7.02 3.27
N GLY A 170 10.29 -6.14 2.33
CA GLY A 170 10.48 -4.70 2.49
C GLY A 170 9.70 -4.13 3.67
N ILE A 171 8.42 -4.48 3.81
CA ILE A 171 7.62 -4.07 4.97
C ILE A 171 8.23 -4.61 6.28
N ALA A 172 8.66 -5.87 6.29
CA ALA A 172 9.26 -6.50 7.46
C ALA A 172 10.57 -5.80 7.89
N ALA A 173 11.44 -5.49 6.93
CA ALA A 173 12.70 -4.79 7.18
C ALA A 173 12.45 -3.39 7.76
N ILE A 174 11.52 -2.64 7.16
CA ILE A 174 11.13 -1.30 7.58
C ILE A 174 10.49 -1.30 8.97
N ALA A 175 9.56 -2.21 9.22
CA ALA A 175 8.94 -2.35 10.55
C ALA A 175 9.97 -2.67 11.62
N LYS A 176 10.89 -3.61 11.35
CA LYS A 176 11.99 -3.95 12.26
C LYS A 176 12.88 -2.76 12.56
N TYR A 177 13.28 -2.00 11.52
CA TYR A 177 14.06 -0.78 11.67
C TYR A 177 13.34 0.25 12.54
N ALA A 178 12.07 0.55 12.26
CA ALA A 178 11.33 1.54 13.03
C ALA A 178 11.10 1.10 14.47
N MET A 179 10.84 -0.18 14.72
CA MET A 179 10.71 -0.74 16.08
C MET A 179 12.05 -0.76 16.85
N SER A 180 13.20 -0.67 16.19
CA SER A 180 14.50 -0.57 16.84
C SER A 180 14.86 0.84 17.30
N GLN A 181 14.07 1.85 16.94
CA GLN A 181 14.30 3.22 17.39
C GLN A 181 14.13 3.31 18.94
N PRO A 182 14.93 4.13 19.62
CA PRO A 182 14.94 4.18 21.11
C PRO A 182 13.56 4.45 21.73
N SER A 183 12.74 5.27 21.07
CA SER A 183 11.38 5.64 21.51
C SER A 183 10.29 4.65 21.06
N ALA A 184 10.62 3.65 20.23
CA ALA A 184 9.63 2.76 19.66
C ALA A 184 9.18 1.64 20.61
N ALA A 185 7.89 1.28 20.52
CA ALA A 185 7.37 0.03 21.07
C ALA A 185 7.63 -1.12 20.08
N PRO A 186 7.78 -2.36 20.56
CA PRO A 186 8.05 -3.53 19.71
C PRO A 186 6.75 -4.06 19.06
N ARG A 187 5.95 -3.16 18.48
CA ARG A 187 4.71 -3.50 17.79
C ARG A 187 4.44 -2.52 16.64
N TYR A 188 3.83 -3.03 15.58
CA TYR A 188 3.48 -2.21 14.42
C TYR A 188 2.18 -2.63 13.78
N ALA A 189 1.57 -1.69 13.05
CA ALA A 189 0.47 -1.91 12.12
C ALA A 189 0.85 -1.42 10.72
N VAL A 190 0.08 -1.81 9.72
CA VAL A 190 0.29 -1.39 8.33
C VAL A 190 -0.95 -0.68 7.82
N ILE A 191 -0.79 0.48 7.22
CA ILE A 191 -1.81 1.15 6.41
C ILE A 191 -1.32 1.17 4.98
N GLY A 192 -2.16 0.82 4.01
CA GLY A 192 -1.79 0.89 2.60
C GLY A 192 -2.91 1.42 1.71
N TYR A 193 -2.51 2.06 0.63
CA TYR A 193 -3.39 2.76 -0.30
C TYR A 193 -3.29 2.16 -1.70
N CYS A 194 -4.42 1.88 -2.36
CA CYS A 194 -4.44 1.33 -3.72
C CYS A 194 -3.64 0.01 -3.79
N TRP A 195 -2.58 -0.02 -4.57
CA TRP A 195 -1.60 -1.12 -4.59
C TRP A 195 -1.02 -1.42 -3.20
N GLY A 196 -0.77 -0.38 -2.40
CA GLY A 196 -0.38 -0.53 -1.00
C GLY A 196 -1.47 -1.17 -0.13
N GLY A 197 -2.75 -0.93 -0.44
CA GLY A 197 -3.88 -1.62 0.19
C GLY A 197 -3.85 -3.12 -0.09
N THR A 198 -3.64 -3.52 -1.33
CA THR A 198 -3.41 -4.92 -1.71
C THR A 198 -2.17 -5.49 -1.02
N THR A 199 -1.08 -4.73 -0.96
CA THR A 199 0.15 -5.13 -0.27
C THR A 199 -0.09 -5.34 1.23
N THR A 200 -0.93 -4.52 1.87
CA THR A 200 -1.35 -4.71 3.28
C THR A 200 -2.12 -6.01 3.48
N TRP A 201 -3.03 -6.35 2.56
CA TRP A 201 -3.70 -7.66 2.56
C TRP A 201 -2.69 -8.80 2.48
N MET A 202 -1.76 -8.73 1.53
CA MET A 202 -0.77 -9.80 1.34
C MET A 202 0.17 -9.94 2.53
N HIS A 203 0.56 -8.83 3.16
CA HIS A 203 1.34 -8.85 4.40
C HIS A 203 0.57 -9.51 5.54
N THR A 204 -0.72 -9.22 5.69
CA THR A 204 -1.59 -9.82 6.70
C THR A 204 -1.82 -11.32 6.46
N ILE A 205 -2.05 -11.73 5.20
CA ILE A 205 -2.22 -13.13 4.78
C ILE A 205 -0.94 -13.94 5.06
N ASN A 206 0.23 -13.35 4.83
CA ASN A 206 1.53 -13.98 5.10
C ASN A 206 1.94 -13.94 6.58
N GLY A 207 1.06 -13.44 7.45
CA GLY A 207 1.23 -13.47 8.90
C GLY A 207 2.02 -12.30 9.48
N GLY A 208 2.47 -11.34 8.66
CA GLY A 208 3.32 -10.24 9.12
C GLY A 208 4.67 -10.73 9.66
N THR A 209 5.25 -9.97 10.57
CA THR A 209 6.45 -10.34 11.34
C THR A 209 6.20 -10.10 12.83
N ASN A 210 7.19 -10.41 13.67
CA ASN A 210 7.09 -10.16 15.12
C ASN A 210 6.68 -8.70 15.40
N GLY A 211 5.65 -8.54 16.23
CA GLY A 211 5.08 -7.23 16.56
C GLY A 211 3.93 -6.76 15.65
N TYR A 212 3.61 -7.50 14.58
CA TYR A 212 2.48 -7.15 13.71
C TYR A 212 1.15 -7.24 14.46
N SER A 213 0.35 -6.18 14.39
CA SER A 213 -0.87 -6.02 15.18
C SER A 213 -2.14 -5.81 14.33
N GLY A 214 -2.01 -5.67 13.02
CA GLY A 214 -3.13 -5.53 12.09
C GLY A 214 -2.91 -4.57 10.95
N GLY A 215 -3.85 -4.54 10.00
CA GLY A 215 -3.75 -3.74 8.79
C GLY A 215 -5.01 -2.96 8.43
N VAL A 216 -4.83 -1.84 7.75
CA VAL A 216 -5.89 -1.06 7.11
C VAL A 216 -5.59 -0.93 5.62
N ALA A 217 -6.45 -1.47 4.80
CA ALA A 217 -6.37 -1.40 3.35
C ALA A 217 -7.38 -0.37 2.83
N PHE A 218 -6.89 0.72 2.27
CA PHE A 218 -7.71 1.65 1.52
C PHE A 218 -7.75 1.23 0.06
N TYR A 219 -8.95 1.02 -0.46
CA TYR A 219 -9.26 0.71 -1.86
C TYR A 219 -8.28 -0.28 -2.52
N GLY A 220 -7.96 -1.37 -1.79
CA GLY A 220 -7.14 -2.50 -2.25
C GLY A 220 -7.70 -3.82 -1.73
N THR A 221 -7.71 -4.86 -2.55
CA THR A 221 -8.22 -6.20 -2.22
C THR A 221 -7.10 -7.23 -2.17
N PRO A 222 -7.28 -8.39 -1.52
CA PRO A 222 -6.28 -9.45 -1.54
C PRO A 222 -6.02 -9.93 -2.97
N GLN A 223 -4.75 -10.10 -3.31
CA GLN A 223 -4.31 -10.65 -4.59
C GLN A 223 -4.12 -12.16 -4.44
N THR A 224 -5.10 -12.93 -4.87
CA THR A 224 -5.11 -14.40 -4.75
C THR A 224 -5.30 -15.05 -6.12
N ALA A 225 -4.84 -16.29 -6.27
CA ALA A 225 -5.17 -17.07 -7.45
C ALA A 225 -6.69 -17.30 -7.53
N GLN A 226 -7.20 -17.51 -8.74
CA GLN A 226 -8.62 -17.80 -8.94
C GLN A 226 -9.06 -18.98 -8.07
N GLY A 227 -10.16 -18.83 -7.36
CA GLY A 227 -10.69 -19.83 -6.43
C GLY A 227 -9.97 -19.96 -5.09
N ALA A 228 -8.80 -19.32 -4.90
CA ALA A 228 -8.00 -19.45 -3.68
C ALA A 228 -8.27 -18.40 -2.61
N LEU A 229 -9.30 -17.57 -2.77
CA LEU A 229 -9.60 -16.48 -1.84
C LEU A 229 -9.79 -16.99 -0.40
N ARG A 230 -10.68 -17.97 -0.20
CA ARG A 230 -11.00 -18.51 1.13
C ARG A 230 -9.76 -19.10 1.82
N ASP A 231 -8.96 -19.89 1.11
CA ASP A 231 -7.77 -20.55 1.67
C ASP A 231 -6.69 -19.51 2.03
N SER A 232 -6.59 -18.46 1.24
CA SER A 232 -5.68 -17.34 1.53
C SER A 232 -6.14 -16.59 2.79
N LEU A 233 -7.40 -16.24 2.88
CA LEU A 233 -7.97 -15.52 4.04
C LEU A 233 -7.95 -16.37 5.32
N ALA A 234 -8.00 -17.69 5.22
CA ALA A 234 -7.90 -18.60 6.38
C ALA A 234 -6.56 -18.43 7.13
N LYS A 235 -5.49 -18.01 6.44
CA LYS A 235 -4.17 -17.79 7.02
C LYS A 235 -4.07 -16.54 7.91
N ILE A 236 -5.02 -15.62 7.80
CA ILE A 236 -5.04 -14.36 8.54
C ILE A 236 -5.15 -14.64 10.04
N LYS A 237 -4.26 -14.03 10.82
CA LYS A 237 -4.23 -14.12 12.29
C LYS A 237 -4.49 -12.78 12.97
N MET A 238 -4.25 -11.67 12.27
CA MET A 238 -4.40 -10.31 12.81
C MET A 238 -5.59 -9.59 12.17
N PRO A 239 -6.21 -8.63 12.87
CA PRO A 239 -7.34 -7.89 12.36
C PRO A 239 -6.98 -7.11 11.09
N ILE A 240 -7.95 -6.98 10.19
CA ILE A 240 -7.82 -6.15 8.98
C ILE A 240 -9.09 -5.36 8.70
N MET A 241 -8.93 -4.13 8.23
CA MET A 241 -10.00 -3.24 7.78
C MET A 241 -9.86 -2.96 6.29
N LEU A 242 -10.97 -2.92 5.56
CA LEU A 242 -11.05 -2.51 4.15
C LEU A 242 -11.99 -1.31 4.02
N LEU A 243 -11.46 -0.20 3.51
CA LEU A 243 -12.22 1.02 3.23
C LEU A 243 -12.14 1.32 1.73
N SER A 244 -13.30 1.43 1.06
CA SER A 244 -13.38 1.65 -0.39
C SER A 244 -14.48 2.64 -0.75
N GLY A 245 -14.45 3.17 -1.97
CA GLY A 245 -15.54 3.98 -2.52
C GLY A 245 -16.41 3.17 -3.48
N SER A 246 -17.72 3.44 -3.51
CA SER A 246 -18.68 2.69 -4.33
C SER A 246 -18.49 2.91 -5.84
N LYS A 247 -17.86 4.02 -6.23
CA LYS A 247 -17.46 4.27 -7.62
C LYS A 247 -16.23 3.46 -8.07
N ASP A 248 -15.55 2.77 -7.16
CA ASP A 248 -14.52 1.77 -7.49
C ASP A 248 -15.20 0.42 -7.76
N ALA A 249 -15.66 0.23 -8.99
CA ALA A 249 -16.43 -0.95 -9.39
C ALA A 249 -15.69 -2.27 -9.12
N ARG A 250 -14.36 -2.30 -9.28
CA ARG A 250 -13.54 -3.48 -9.08
C ARG A 250 -13.50 -3.90 -7.60
N ILE A 251 -13.22 -2.96 -6.72
CA ILE A 251 -13.20 -3.24 -5.27
C ILE A 251 -14.61 -3.55 -4.78
N GLY A 252 -15.62 -2.76 -5.21
CA GLY A 252 -17.02 -2.98 -4.87
C GLY A 252 -17.52 -4.38 -5.23
N ALA A 253 -17.13 -4.90 -6.41
CA ALA A 253 -17.48 -6.25 -6.85
C ALA A 253 -16.79 -7.35 -6.01
N ALA A 254 -15.59 -7.11 -5.50
CA ALA A 254 -14.84 -8.08 -4.71
C ALA A 254 -15.28 -8.13 -3.23
N MET A 255 -15.78 -7.03 -2.68
CA MET A 255 -16.12 -6.92 -1.24
C MET A 255 -17.10 -7.98 -0.74
N PRO A 256 -18.24 -8.29 -1.40
CA PRO A 256 -19.17 -9.28 -0.90
C PRO A 256 -18.55 -10.67 -0.71
N GLY A 257 -17.66 -11.07 -1.61
CA GLY A 257 -16.93 -12.33 -1.51
C GLY A 257 -15.94 -12.35 -0.33
N ILE A 258 -15.24 -11.23 -0.12
CA ILE A 258 -14.32 -11.05 1.02
C ILE A 258 -15.11 -11.08 2.33
N ASP A 259 -16.20 -10.30 2.44
CA ASP A 259 -17.07 -10.22 3.64
C ASP A 259 -17.60 -11.60 4.03
N SER A 260 -18.16 -12.32 3.04
CA SER A 260 -18.69 -13.69 3.24
C SER A 260 -17.60 -14.65 3.72
N ALA A 261 -16.43 -14.64 3.08
CA ALA A 261 -15.32 -15.52 3.45
C ALA A 261 -14.76 -15.20 4.84
N MET A 262 -14.52 -13.94 5.16
CA MET A 262 -14.00 -13.50 6.47
C MET A 262 -14.98 -13.86 7.60
N LYS A 263 -16.30 -13.65 7.38
CA LYS A 263 -17.36 -14.05 8.31
C LYS A 263 -17.37 -15.57 8.53
N ALA A 264 -17.37 -16.35 7.44
CA ALA A 264 -17.38 -17.81 7.51
C ALA A 264 -16.14 -18.40 8.18
N LEU A 265 -14.99 -17.70 8.11
CA LEU A 265 -13.72 -18.06 8.75
C LEU A 265 -13.61 -17.53 10.18
N ASN A 266 -14.61 -16.81 10.69
CA ASN A 266 -14.59 -16.14 12.01
C ASN A 266 -13.35 -15.26 12.23
N LYS A 267 -12.97 -14.49 11.20
CA LYS A 267 -11.84 -13.56 11.26
C LYS A 267 -12.31 -12.16 11.64
N TRP A 268 -11.49 -11.44 12.40
CA TRP A 268 -11.78 -10.02 12.65
C TRP A 268 -11.54 -9.22 11.36
N TYR A 269 -12.62 -8.70 10.86
CA TYR A 269 -12.65 -7.93 9.62
C TYR A 269 -13.72 -6.85 9.70
N PHE A 270 -13.41 -5.68 9.17
CA PHE A 270 -14.38 -4.61 8.94
C PHE A 270 -14.23 -4.11 7.51
N GLY A 271 -15.29 -4.23 6.71
CA GLY A 271 -15.39 -3.71 5.36
C GLY A 271 -16.39 -2.57 5.28
N LYS A 272 -16.04 -1.46 4.62
CA LYS A 272 -16.97 -0.36 4.35
C LYS A 272 -16.75 0.19 2.95
N ASN A 273 -17.84 0.25 2.18
CA ASN A 273 -17.90 0.84 0.86
C ASN A 273 -18.66 2.16 0.96
N TYR A 274 -17.98 3.29 0.71
CA TYR A 274 -18.54 4.63 0.86
C TYR A 274 -19.27 5.04 -0.42
N GLU A 275 -20.58 5.30 -0.29
CA GLU A 275 -21.42 5.67 -1.42
C GLU A 275 -20.95 6.94 -2.10
N GLY A 276 -20.88 6.92 -3.44
CA GLY A 276 -20.47 8.04 -4.29
C GLY A 276 -18.97 8.36 -4.27
N ALA A 277 -18.18 7.78 -3.36
CA ALA A 277 -16.74 8.00 -3.29
C ALA A 277 -16.00 7.19 -4.36
N ILE A 278 -14.88 7.76 -4.86
CA ILE A 278 -14.04 7.16 -5.89
C ILE A 278 -12.90 6.32 -5.30
N HIS A 279 -12.19 5.58 -6.18
CA HIS A 279 -10.85 5.08 -5.87
C HIS A 279 -9.93 6.25 -5.48
N GLY A 280 -9.20 6.17 -4.38
CA GLY A 280 -8.33 7.25 -3.91
C GLY A 280 -9.06 8.43 -3.23
N PHE A 281 -10.27 8.23 -2.72
CA PHE A 281 -11.07 9.28 -2.09
C PHE A 281 -10.32 10.04 -0.98
N LEU A 282 -9.43 9.36 -0.23
CA LEU A 282 -8.65 10.00 0.84
C LEU A 282 -7.64 11.02 0.29
N ARG A 283 -7.13 10.81 -0.91
CA ARG A 283 -6.24 11.74 -1.61
C ARG A 283 -6.99 12.85 -2.32
N ALA A 284 -8.14 12.50 -2.89
CA ALA A 284 -8.97 13.43 -3.65
C ALA A 284 -9.72 14.42 -2.74
N GLN A 285 -10.33 13.93 -1.67
CA GLN A 285 -11.20 14.73 -0.79
C GLN A 285 -12.15 15.64 -1.57
N ASP A 286 -12.22 16.91 -1.22
CA ASP A 286 -12.98 17.95 -1.90
C ASP A 286 -12.13 18.80 -2.86
N ASP A 287 -10.94 18.32 -3.25
CA ASP A 287 -10.08 19.05 -4.18
C ASP A 287 -10.83 19.35 -5.48
N PRO A 288 -10.82 20.61 -5.95
CA PRO A 288 -11.52 20.99 -7.17
C PRO A 288 -10.89 20.34 -8.40
N ARG A 289 -11.74 19.86 -9.29
CA ARG A 289 -11.39 19.33 -10.59
C ARG A 289 -12.40 19.75 -11.66
N ALA A 290 -11.99 19.73 -12.90
CA ALA A 290 -12.93 19.90 -14.01
C ALA A 290 -13.76 18.63 -14.26
N PRO A 291 -15.00 18.77 -14.80
CA PRO A 291 -15.77 17.63 -15.28
C PRO A 291 -15.01 16.85 -16.37
N ARG A 292 -15.07 15.52 -16.29
CA ARG A 292 -14.47 14.65 -17.32
C ARG A 292 -15.36 14.60 -18.54
N GLN A 293 -14.77 14.81 -19.71
CA GLN A 293 -15.43 14.73 -21.01
C GLN A 293 -14.64 13.75 -21.87
N THR A 294 -15.18 12.56 -22.07
CA THR A 294 -14.61 11.53 -22.94
C THR A 294 -15.73 10.91 -23.78
N ALA A 295 -15.38 10.02 -24.71
CA ALA A 295 -16.38 9.32 -25.52
C ALA A 295 -17.44 8.57 -24.68
N ASN A 296 -17.07 8.13 -23.45
CA ASN A 296 -17.91 7.31 -22.57
C ASN A 296 -18.31 8.01 -21.26
N VAL A 297 -17.80 9.21 -21.00
CA VAL A 297 -18.05 9.94 -19.75
C VAL A 297 -18.33 11.39 -20.09
N ASN A 298 -19.52 11.86 -19.71
CA ASN A 298 -19.95 13.25 -19.87
C ASN A 298 -20.45 13.77 -18.51
N GLU A 299 -19.51 14.16 -17.66
CA GLU A 299 -19.83 14.66 -16.32
C GLU A 299 -20.34 16.11 -16.40
N THR A 300 -21.31 16.42 -15.56
CA THR A 300 -21.73 17.79 -15.25
C THR A 300 -20.94 18.34 -14.04
N GLN A 301 -21.01 19.65 -13.82
CA GLN A 301 -20.44 20.25 -12.61
C GLN A 301 -21.11 19.68 -11.34
N ALA A 302 -22.41 19.41 -11.40
CA ALA A 302 -23.14 18.79 -10.29
C ALA A 302 -22.64 17.39 -9.94
N ASP A 303 -22.28 16.58 -10.95
CA ASP A 303 -21.68 15.24 -10.72
C ASP A 303 -20.32 15.36 -10.02
N VAL A 304 -19.51 16.34 -10.42
CA VAL A 304 -18.21 16.62 -9.80
C VAL A 304 -18.38 17.05 -8.35
N ASP A 305 -19.31 17.96 -8.08
CA ASP A 305 -19.56 18.47 -6.73
C ASP A 305 -20.11 17.37 -5.80
N ALA A 306 -20.99 16.52 -6.31
CA ALA A 306 -21.50 15.36 -5.58
C ALA A 306 -20.36 14.36 -5.24
N GLU A 307 -19.47 14.08 -6.20
CA GLU A 307 -18.32 13.19 -5.98
C GLU A 307 -17.35 13.76 -4.94
N ARG A 308 -17.04 15.06 -5.02
CA ARG A 308 -16.18 15.74 -4.06
C ARG A 308 -16.76 15.68 -2.64
N ALA A 309 -18.06 15.97 -2.52
CA ALA A 309 -18.76 15.84 -1.24
C ALA A 309 -18.71 14.42 -0.67
N ALA A 310 -18.91 13.40 -1.52
CA ALA A 310 -18.82 12.00 -1.12
C ALA A 310 -17.40 11.60 -0.70
N ASN A 311 -16.37 12.02 -1.42
CA ASN A 311 -14.96 11.76 -1.09
C ASN A 311 -14.59 12.37 0.26
N LEU A 312 -14.98 13.63 0.50
CA LEU A 312 -14.72 14.29 1.79
C LEU A 312 -15.47 13.61 2.94
N ALA A 313 -16.75 13.24 2.73
CA ALA A 313 -17.52 12.50 3.72
C ALA A 313 -16.91 11.12 4.04
N ALA A 314 -16.45 10.41 3.02
CA ALA A 314 -15.73 9.14 3.17
C ALA A 314 -14.42 9.31 3.95
N THR A 315 -13.69 10.40 3.71
CA THR A 315 -12.45 10.72 4.43
C THR A 315 -12.72 11.05 5.90
N LYS A 316 -13.75 11.86 6.19
CA LYS A 316 -14.16 12.25 7.55
C LYS A 316 -14.65 11.07 8.40
N ASP A 317 -15.17 10.02 7.79
CA ASP A 317 -15.54 8.79 8.52
C ASP A 317 -14.39 7.78 8.53
N GLY A 318 -13.70 7.58 7.41
CA GLY A 318 -12.66 6.55 7.26
C GLY A 318 -11.40 6.82 8.05
N TRP A 319 -10.97 8.08 8.15
CA TRP A 319 -9.76 8.42 8.89
C TRP A 319 -9.90 8.21 10.40
N PRO A 320 -10.91 8.75 11.09
CA PRO A 320 -11.11 8.46 12.52
C PRO A 320 -11.24 6.97 12.82
N ARG A 321 -11.92 6.18 11.98
CA ARG A 321 -11.98 4.71 12.11
C ARG A 321 -10.60 4.07 12.00
N THR A 322 -9.77 4.57 11.10
CA THR A 322 -8.39 4.11 10.95
C THR A 322 -7.59 4.38 12.23
N VAL A 323 -7.69 5.59 12.77
CA VAL A 323 -7.00 5.96 14.02
C VAL A 323 -7.49 5.12 15.20
N GLU A 324 -8.80 4.92 15.33
CA GLU A 324 -9.39 4.05 16.36
C GLU A 324 -8.89 2.60 16.25
N PHE A 325 -8.90 2.06 15.02
CA PHE A 325 -8.36 0.73 14.76
C PHE A 325 -6.89 0.61 15.16
N LEU A 326 -6.06 1.59 14.81
CA LEU A 326 -4.66 1.62 15.17
C LEU A 326 -4.45 1.69 16.68
N LYS A 327 -5.13 2.63 17.35
CA LYS A 327 -5.04 2.79 18.81
C LYS A 327 -5.42 1.50 19.53
N LYS A 328 -6.55 0.91 19.16
CA LYS A 328 -7.04 -0.35 19.74
C LYS A 328 -6.03 -1.49 19.59
N ASN A 329 -5.54 -1.74 18.37
CA ASN A 329 -4.72 -2.90 18.09
C ASN A 329 -3.23 -2.72 18.48
N LEU A 330 -2.78 -1.47 18.56
CA LEU A 330 -1.44 -1.11 19.04
C LEU A 330 -1.41 -0.83 20.55
N GLY A 331 -2.53 -0.92 21.24
CA GLY A 331 -2.62 -0.73 22.69
C GLY A 331 -2.30 0.70 23.14
N VAL A 332 -2.72 1.69 22.37
CA VAL A 332 -2.65 3.11 22.72
C VAL A 332 -4.00 3.49 23.34
N LYS A 333 -3.93 4.17 24.50
CA LYS A 333 -5.12 4.67 25.21
C LYS A 333 -5.56 6.03 24.64
#